data_31c7ff685e5a3d50ef093d97fe535541
#
_entry.id   31c7ff685e5a3d50ef093d97fe535541
#
_cell.length_a   1.000
_cell.length_b   1.000
_cell.length_c   1.000
_cell.angle_alpha   90.00
_cell.angle_beta   90.00
_cell.angle_gamma   90.00
#
_symmetry.space_group_name_H-M   'P 1'
#
loop_
_entity.id
_entity.type
_entity.pdbx_description
1 polymer ?
#
loop_
_entity_poly.entity_id
_entity_poly.type
_entity_poly.pdbx_seq_one_letter_code
_entity_poly.pdbx_strand_id
1 'polypeptide(L)'
;IIKGIMTVKGALKAKEAGASAIIVSNHGGRVLDQCPATAEVLESIVKALEGSGIKILVDGGIRSGTDVFKALALGADGVLIARPFVTAVYGGKADGVRAYIDKIGTELEDTMKMCGVSSLDEITRDCVMTF
;
A
#
# COMPACT_ATOMS: atom_id res chain seq x y z
N ILE A 1 -8.46 5.28 12.38
CA ILE A 1 -7.31 4.74 11.60
C ILE A 1 -6.04 4.97 12.38
N ILE A 2 -5.23 3.94 12.61
CA ILE A 2 -3.93 4.03 13.28
C ILE A 2 -2.82 3.84 12.25
N LYS A 3 -1.92 4.82 12.15
CA LYS A 3 -0.79 4.83 11.20
C LYS A 3 0.53 4.53 11.92
N GLY A 4 1.50 3.96 11.20
CA GLY A 4 2.83 3.66 11.75
C GLY A 4 2.95 2.23 12.28
N ILE A 5 2.09 1.34 11.85
CA ILE A 5 2.11 -0.07 12.23
C ILE A 5 3.15 -0.80 11.39
N MET A 6 4.14 -1.40 12.05
CA MET A 6 5.25 -2.13 11.41
C MET A 6 5.43 -3.55 11.96
N THR A 7 4.58 -3.98 12.87
CA THR A 7 4.69 -5.31 13.48
C THR A 7 3.32 -5.96 13.66
N VAL A 8 3.29 -7.29 13.63
CA VAL A 8 2.09 -8.08 13.94
C VAL A 8 1.53 -7.72 15.33
N LYS A 9 2.41 -7.58 16.33
CA LYS A 9 1.99 -7.19 17.68
C LYS A 9 1.31 -5.83 17.71
N GLY A 10 1.85 -4.85 16.97
CA GLY A 10 1.24 -3.52 16.84
C GLY A 10 -0.12 -3.57 16.14
N ALA A 11 -0.26 -4.39 15.11
CA ALA A 11 -1.51 -4.59 14.38
C ALA A 11 -2.60 -5.21 15.27
N LEU A 12 -2.27 -6.23 16.03
CA LEU A 12 -3.19 -6.85 17.00
C LEU A 12 -3.61 -5.87 18.11
N LYS A 13 -2.68 -5.04 18.59
CA LYS A 13 -2.98 -3.97 19.56
C LYS A 13 -3.93 -2.91 18.99
N ALA A 14 -3.74 -2.53 17.73
CA ALA A 14 -4.65 -1.61 17.04
C ALA A 14 -6.07 -2.21 16.94
N LYS A 15 -6.17 -3.51 16.64
CA LYS A 15 -7.44 -4.25 16.64
C LYS A 15 -8.09 -4.24 18.03
N GLU A 16 -7.36 -4.60 19.07
CA GLU A 16 -7.84 -4.59 20.48
C GLU A 16 -8.35 -3.20 20.88
N ALA A 17 -7.70 -2.13 20.40
CA ALA A 17 -8.10 -0.75 20.64
C ALA A 17 -9.33 -0.29 19.83
N GLY A 18 -9.92 -1.14 18.99
CA GLY A 18 -11.11 -0.83 18.19
C GLY A 18 -10.84 -0.03 16.93
N ALA A 19 -9.61 -0.06 16.38
CA ALA A 19 -9.32 0.59 15.12
C ALA A 19 -10.10 -0.05 13.96
N SER A 20 -10.72 0.77 13.11
CA SER A 20 -11.40 0.31 11.89
C SER A 20 -10.45 0.06 10.73
N ALA A 21 -9.27 0.70 10.77
CA ALA A 21 -8.21 0.52 9.79
C ALA A 21 -6.84 0.78 10.40
N ILE A 22 -5.83 0.19 9.79
CA ILE A 22 -4.43 0.50 10.07
C ILE A 22 -3.71 0.93 8.80
N ILE A 23 -2.62 1.69 8.96
CA ILE A 23 -1.70 1.98 7.87
C ILE A 23 -0.34 1.38 8.24
N VAL A 24 0.08 0.38 7.47
CA VAL A 24 1.44 -0.18 7.54
C VAL A 24 2.40 0.87 6.98
N SER A 25 3.25 1.40 7.84
CA SER A 25 4.05 2.58 7.52
C SER A 25 5.25 2.74 8.44
N ASN A 26 6.43 2.94 7.88
CA ASN A 26 7.63 3.37 8.59
C ASN A 26 7.89 4.89 8.43
N HIS A 27 6.89 5.65 7.97
CA HIS A 27 6.99 7.09 7.69
C HIS A 27 8.09 7.43 6.66
N GLY A 28 8.34 6.53 5.72
CA GLY A 28 9.39 6.69 4.71
C GLY A 28 10.81 6.62 5.29
N GLY A 29 11.00 5.91 6.40
CA GLY A 29 12.28 5.78 7.11
C GLY A 29 12.70 7.02 7.90
N ARG A 30 11.81 8.02 8.04
CA ARG A 30 12.16 9.32 8.61
C ARG A 30 12.17 9.38 10.15
N VAL A 31 11.43 8.50 10.80
CA VAL A 31 11.25 8.51 12.26
C VAL A 31 12.29 7.59 12.91
N LEU A 32 12.41 6.39 12.41
CA LEU A 32 13.40 5.42 12.87
C LEU A 32 14.08 4.84 11.63
N ASP A 33 15.36 5.11 11.49
CA ASP A 33 16.18 4.49 10.46
C ASP A 33 16.35 2.98 10.75
N GLN A 34 16.77 2.21 9.75
CA GLN A 34 16.96 0.76 9.87
C GLN A 34 15.66 -0.04 10.14
N CYS A 35 14.49 0.57 9.98
CA CYS A 35 13.24 -0.19 9.90
C CYS A 35 13.19 -1.01 8.61
N PRO A 36 12.56 -2.20 8.63
CA PRO A 36 12.27 -2.93 7.40
C PRO A 36 11.40 -2.10 6.45
N ALA A 37 11.42 -2.44 5.18
CA ALA A 37 10.46 -1.87 4.24
C ALA A 37 9.03 -2.32 4.59
N THR A 38 8.04 -1.47 4.29
CA THR A 38 6.64 -1.78 4.58
C THR A 38 6.15 -3.01 3.83
N ALA A 39 6.66 -3.25 2.62
CA ALA A 39 6.37 -4.45 1.84
C ALA A 39 6.87 -5.74 2.50
N GLU A 40 7.97 -5.70 3.25
CA GLU A 40 8.54 -6.88 3.94
C GLU A 40 7.69 -7.35 5.12
N VAL A 41 6.95 -6.43 5.76
CA VAL A 41 6.13 -6.74 6.94
C VAL A 41 4.64 -6.86 6.61
N LEU A 42 4.21 -6.40 5.43
CA LEU A 42 2.80 -6.31 5.05
C LEU A 42 2.11 -7.67 5.12
N GLU A 43 2.64 -8.68 4.46
CA GLU A 43 2.03 -10.01 4.35
C GLU A 43 1.81 -10.67 5.73
N SER A 44 2.78 -10.54 6.64
CA SER A 44 2.66 -11.08 7.99
C SER A 44 1.58 -10.37 8.82
N ILE A 45 1.41 -9.06 8.62
CA ILE A 45 0.36 -8.26 9.27
C ILE A 45 -1.00 -8.61 8.70
N VAL A 46 -1.14 -8.74 7.39
CA VAL A 46 -2.37 -9.17 6.71
C VAL A 46 -2.83 -10.51 7.26
N LYS A 47 -1.94 -11.50 7.29
CA LYS A 47 -2.23 -12.84 7.82
C LYS A 47 -2.69 -12.81 9.28
N ALA A 48 -2.07 -11.98 10.11
CA ALA A 48 -2.44 -11.86 11.53
C ALA A 48 -3.80 -11.21 11.78
N LEU A 49 -4.28 -10.40 10.82
CA LEU A 49 -5.57 -9.71 10.89
C LEU A 49 -6.66 -10.37 10.04
N GLU A 50 -6.38 -11.52 9.44
CA GLU A 50 -7.35 -12.24 8.63
C GLU A 50 -8.67 -12.47 9.38
N GLY A 51 -9.79 -12.25 8.71
CA GLY A 51 -11.14 -12.37 9.29
C GLY A 51 -11.50 -11.32 10.35
N SER A 52 -10.63 -10.35 10.65
CA SER A 52 -10.88 -9.32 11.67
C SER A 52 -11.80 -8.18 11.22
N GLY A 53 -11.97 -8.00 9.91
CA GLY A 53 -12.72 -6.88 9.32
C GLY A 53 -11.97 -5.53 9.34
N ILE A 54 -10.76 -5.46 9.91
CA ILE A 54 -9.91 -4.26 9.86
C ILE A 54 -9.39 -4.06 8.45
N LYS A 55 -9.47 -2.81 7.95
CA LYS A 55 -8.87 -2.43 6.68
C LYS A 55 -7.37 -2.18 6.83
N ILE A 56 -6.59 -2.70 5.89
CA ILE A 56 -5.13 -2.62 5.89
C ILE A 56 -4.68 -1.76 4.72
N LEU A 57 -4.17 -0.57 5.03
CA LEU A 57 -3.57 0.31 4.05
C LEU A 57 -2.05 0.26 4.20
N VAL A 58 -1.33 0.58 3.14
CA VAL A 58 0.14 0.61 3.16
C VAL A 58 0.67 1.87 2.49
N ASP A 59 1.75 2.43 3.02
CA ASP A 59 2.53 3.48 2.38
C ASP A 59 4.02 3.15 2.32
N GLY A 60 4.78 4.02 1.70
CA GLY A 60 6.23 3.88 1.57
C GLY A 60 6.63 3.13 0.29
N GLY A 61 7.36 3.82 -0.57
CA GLY A 61 7.89 3.25 -1.80
C GLY A 61 6.94 3.21 -3.00
N ILE A 62 5.66 3.44 -2.84
CA ILE A 62 4.67 3.43 -3.92
C ILE A 62 4.90 4.61 -4.86
N ARG A 63 5.18 4.35 -6.14
CA ARG A 63 5.51 5.36 -7.17
C ARG A 63 4.88 5.07 -8.53
N SER A 64 4.40 3.85 -8.75
CA SER A 64 3.86 3.38 -10.01
C SER A 64 2.59 2.55 -9.80
N GLY A 65 1.81 2.35 -10.86
CA GLY A 65 0.67 1.45 -10.84
C GLY A 65 1.08 0.00 -10.55
N THR A 66 2.27 -0.41 -10.97
CA THR A 66 2.82 -1.73 -10.65
C THR A 66 3.12 -1.88 -9.15
N ASP A 67 3.55 -0.81 -8.46
CA ASP A 67 3.73 -0.86 -7.00
C ASP A 67 2.39 -0.99 -6.28
N VAL A 68 1.35 -0.31 -6.79
CA VAL A 68 -0.03 -0.47 -6.30
C VAL A 68 -0.48 -1.92 -6.45
N PHE A 69 -0.31 -2.49 -7.66
CA PHE A 69 -0.64 -3.89 -7.93
C PHE A 69 0.02 -4.85 -6.95
N LYS A 70 1.33 -4.69 -6.72
CA LYS A 70 2.07 -5.54 -5.77
C LYS A 70 1.57 -5.39 -4.34
N ALA A 71 1.27 -4.17 -3.90
CA ALA A 71 0.74 -3.94 -2.56
C ALA A 71 -0.63 -4.61 -2.35
N LEU A 72 -1.52 -4.52 -3.34
CA LEU A 72 -2.82 -5.21 -3.33
C LEU A 72 -2.63 -6.73 -3.32
N ALA A 73 -1.73 -7.26 -4.15
CA ALA A 73 -1.41 -8.69 -4.19
C ALA A 73 -0.86 -9.21 -2.87
N LEU A 74 -0.14 -8.40 -2.10
CA LEU A 74 0.32 -8.73 -0.75
C LEU A 74 -0.76 -8.59 0.33
N GLY A 75 -1.98 -8.25 -0.06
CA GLY A 75 -3.16 -8.22 0.80
C GLY A 75 -3.51 -6.86 1.41
N ALA A 76 -2.95 -5.76 0.90
CA ALA A 76 -3.43 -4.43 1.28
C ALA A 76 -4.81 -4.15 0.66
N ASP A 77 -5.69 -3.47 1.40
CA ASP A 77 -6.97 -2.95 0.87
C ASP A 77 -6.77 -1.65 0.05
N GLY A 78 -5.61 -1.01 0.16
CA GLY A 78 -5.29 0.20 -0.58
C GLY A 78 -3.92 0.76 -0.21
N VAL A 79 -3.51 1.79 -0.94
CA VAL A 79 -2.19 2.41 -0.80
C VAL A 79 -2.28 3.90 -0.53
N LEU A 80 -1.23 4.46 0.09
CA LEU A 80 -1.06 5.90 0.23
C LEU A 80 0.24 6.32 -0.47
N ILE A 81 0.16 7.42 -1.19
CA ILE A 81 1.29 8.01 -1.91
C ILE A 81 1.47 9.45 -1.42
N ALA A 82 2.69 9.80 -0.98
CA ALA A 82 2.96 11.14 -0.44
C ALA A 82 3.95 11.93 -1.31
N ARG A 83 5.26 11.64 -1.19
CA ARG A 83 6.31 12.42 -1.86
C ARG A 83 6.16 12.61 -3.37
N PRO A 84 5.75 11.62 -4.15
CA PRO A 84 5.49 11.82 -5.58
C PRO A 84 4.40 12.87 -5.86
N PHE A 85 3.35 12.93 -5.04
CA PHE A 85 2.34 13.98 -5.17
C PHE A 85 2.86 15.38 -4.82
N VAL A 86 3.81 15.48 -3.88
CA VAL A 86 4.49 16.77 -3.62
C VAL A 86 5.19 17.25 -4.89
N THR A 87 5.94 16.38 -5.56
CA THR A 87 6.56 16.69 -6.85
C THR A 87 5.54 17.10 -7.91
N ALA A 88 4.42 16.39 -8.02
CA ALA A 88 3.34 16.69 -8.97
C ALA A 88 2.74 18.08 -8.71
N VAL A 89 2.49 18.43 -7.44
CA VAL A 89 1.98 19.75 -7.06
C VAL A 89 2.96 20.86 -7.45
N TYR A 90 4.24 20.70 -7.13
CA TYR A 90 5.26 21.69 -7.48
C TYR A 90 5.47 21.82 -8.99
N GLY A 91 5.41 20.70 -9.73
CA GLY A 91 5.59 20.67 -11.17
C GLY A 91 4.41 21.20 -11.99
N GLY A 92 3.18 21.02 -11.52
CA GLY A 92 2.00 21.33 -12.33
C GLY A 92 0.73 21.65 -11.53
N LYS A 93 0.85 21.92 -10.23
CA LYS A 93 -0.31 22.23 -9.36
C LYS A 93 -1.40 21.13 -9.51
N ALA A 94 -2.64 21.52 -9.69
CA ALA A 94 -3.77 20.60 -9.85
C ALA A 94 -3.62 19.69 -11.09
N ASP A 95 -3.13 20.25 -12.20
CA ASP A 95 -2.93 19.49 -13.44
C ASP A 95 -1.79 18.46 -13.28
N GLY A 96 -0.73 18.82 -12.57
CA GLY A 96 0.33 17.87 -12.23
C GLY A 96 -0.17 16.71 -11.36
N VAL A 97 -1.04 17.00 -10.39
CA VAL A 97 -1.68 15.96 -9.56
C VAL A 97 -2.55 15.05 -10.43
N ARG A 98 -3.39 15.64 -11.29
CA ARG A 98 -4.26 14.88 -12.21
C ARG A 98 -3.43 13.96 -13.11
N ALA A 99 -2.42 14.51 -13.77
CA ALA A 99 -1.54 13.75 -14.67
C ALA A 99 -0.86 12.58 -13.94
N TYR A 100 -0.48 12.76 -12.67
CA TYR A 100 0.11 11.68 -11.89
C TYR A 100 -0.90 10.62 -11.47
N ILE A 101 -2.14 10.99 -11.14
CA ILE A 101 -3.23 10.04 -10.87
C ILE A 101 -3.53 9.21 -12.12
N ASP A 102 -3.67 9.87 -13.27
CA ASP A 102 -3.96 9.21 -14.55
C ASP A 102 -2.83 8.23 -14.92
N LYS A 103 -1.56 8.64 -14.71
CA LYS A 103 -0.40 7.76 -14.91
C LYS A 103 -0.48 6.51 -14.04
N ILE A 104 -0.70 6.66 -12.74
CA ILE A 104 -0.80 5.52 -11.81
C ILE A 104 -1.95 4.59 -12.21
N GLY A 105 -3.12 5.16 -12.57
CA GLY A 105 -4.28 4.39 -13.01
C GLY A 105 -3.98 3.59 -14.27
N THR A 106 -3.40 4.21 -15.30
CA THR A 106 -3.04 3.55 -16.55
C THR A 106 -2.02 2.43 -16.32
N GLU A 107 -0.98 2.68 -15.53
CA GLU A 107 0.03 1.66 -15.22
C GLU A 107 -0.54 0.47 -14.43
N LEU A 108 -1.48 0.72 -13.52
CA LEU A 108 -2.18 -0.34 -12.80
C LEU A 108 -3.04 -1.17 -13.75
N GLU A 109 -3.84 -0.52 -14.59
CA GLU A 109 -4.68 -1.18 -15.59
C GLU A 109 -3.84 -2.03 -16.56
N ASP A 110 -2.74 -1.52 -17.06
CA ASP A 110 -1.84 -2.25 -17.94
C ASP A 110 -1.20 -3.45 -17.21
N THR A 111 -0.80 -3.28 -15.95
CA THR A 111 -0.28 -4.39 -15.15
C THR A 111 -1.33 -5.47 -14.94
N MET A 112 -2.57 -5.10 -14.64
CA MET A 112 -3.71 -6.01 -14.51
C MET A 112 -3.94 -6.81 -15.79
N LYS A 113 -3.97 -6.13 -16.95
CA LYS A 113 -4.12 -6.79 -18.27
C LYS A 113 -3.00 -7.80 -18.53
N MET A 114 -1.75 -7.44 -18.22
CA MET A 114 -0.60 -8.32 -18.42
C MET A 114 -0.60 -9.52 -17.48
N CYS A 115 -1.18 -9.39 -16.29
CA CYS A 115 -1.36 -10.48 -15.33
C CYS A 115 -2.66 -11.28 -15.53
N GLY A 116 -3.50 -10.89 -16.49
CA GLY A 116 -4.74 -11.59 -16.81
C GLY A 116 -5.84 -11.42 -15.77
N VAL A 117 -5.86 -10.30 -15.02
CA VAL A 117 -6.89 -9.97 -14.04
C VAL A 117 -7.73 -8.79 -14.52
N SER A 118 -9.04 -8.83 -14.32
CA SER A 118 -10.00 -7.86 -14.84
C SER A 118 -10.60 -6.95 -13.75
N SER A 119 -10.43 -7.29 -12.49
CA SER A 119 -10.89 -6.50 -11.34
C SER A 119 -9.85 -6.46 -10.24
N LEU A 120 -9.95 -5.47 -9.33
CA LEU A 120 -9.04 -5.36 -8.19
C LEU A 120 -9.14 -6.57 -7.24
N ASP A 121 -10.33 -7.16 -7.14
CA ASP A 121 -10.58 -8.32 -6.28
C ASP A 121 -9.91 -9.61 -6.80
N GLU A 122 -9.53 -9.64 -8.07
CA GLU A 122 -8.77 -10.74 -8.68
C GLU A 122 -7.26 -10.64 -8.45
N ILE A 123 -6.79 -9.50 -7.94
CA ILE A 123 -5.39 -9.32 -7.59
C ILE A 123 -5.11 -10.06 -6.27
N THR A 124 -4.54 -11.24 -6.38
CA THR A 124 -4.24 -12.11 -5.24
C THR A 124 -2.74 -12.34 -5.08
N ARG A 125 -2.36 -12.97 -3.98
CA ARG A 125 -0.96 -13.31 -3.68
C ARG A 125 -0.27 -14.10 -4.79
N ASP A 126 -1.02 -14.89 -5.56
CA ASP A 126 -0.50 -15.71 -6.65
C ASP A 126 -0.06 -14.88 -7.87
N CYS A 127 -0.46 -13.61 -7.94
CA CYS A 127 -0.05 -12.69 -9.01
C CYS A 127 1.41 -12.20 -8.85
N VAL A 128 2.07 -12.44 -7.71
CA VAL A 128 3.42 -11.92 -7.42
C VAL A 128 4.31 -12.99 -6.82
N MET A 129 5.61 -12.94 -7.16
CA MET A 129 6.65 -13.74 -6.52
C MET A 129 7.47 -12.87 -5.58
N THR A 130 7.82 -13.43 -4.42
CA THR A 130 8.82 -12.84 -3.49
C THR A 130 10.04 -13.75 -3.48
N PHE A 131 11.22 -13.15 -3.55
CA PHE A 131 12.51 -13.84 -3.52
C PHE A 131 13.17 -13.65 -2.17
#